data_602fe523c24f09245ac8f84f89a48758
#
_entry.id   602fe523c24f09245ac8f84f89a48758
#
_cell.length_a   1.000
_cell.length_b   1.000
_cell.length_c   1.000
_cell.angle_alpha   90.00
_cell.angle_beta   90.00
_cell.angle_gamma   90.00
#
_symmetry.space_group_name_H-M   'P 1'
#
loop_
_entity.id
_entity.type
_entity.pdbx_description
1 polymer ?
#
loop_
_entity_poly.entity_id
_entity_poly.type
_entity_poly.pdbx_seq_one_letter_code
_entity_poly.pdbx_strand_id
1 'polypeptide(L)'
;MNKILEVNSEYAYAVVEPGVTFTELYDYCVEHRLKVWPSVPSLGWGSVIGNTLDRGTGFTPTATHHQHICGLEAMLANGELVRTGQFAVSRSPSSHLSKFTFGPSIEGLFLQSNLGIVTKMGIWLTPAPQAFISCSFDMPEFEDVETIVDVFGPLRRDGLLPNTIYVSNLVEWLGMMGKREELWPEPGAIPEWRLKELQKQLNIGYWNAKFGLYGARDVIQAHFDELKKIITKKAPTGRLVGNIFSAGDGETLDPASVADPHGGFFVGVPSLWSLPMVEFRLRKMGGGIGAHYDYSPIIPSSGKAVLEWVKTAKK
;
A
#
# COMPACT_ATOMS: atom_id res chain seq x y z
N MET A 1 15.61 -17.41 11.12
CA MET A 1 14.15 -17.59 10.89
C MET A 1 13.73 -16.70 9.74
N ASN A 2 13.87 -17.22 8.51
CA ASN A 2 13.58 -16.52 7.25
C ASN A 2 12.96 -17.46 6.21
N LYS A 3 12.19 -18.45 6.65
CA LYS A 3 11.57 -19.42 5.75
C LYS A 3 10.14 -19.01 5.41
N ILE A 4 9.78 -19.14 4.16
CA ILE A 4 8.39 -19.24 3.71
C ILE A 4 7.99 -20.68 3.94
N LEU A 5 7.09 -20.90 4.89
CA LEU A 5 6.72 -22.25 5.35
C LEU A 5 5.65 -22.86 4.45
N GLU A 6 4.72 -22.03 3.97
CA GLU A 6 3.64 -22.43 3.09
C GLU A 6 3.13 -21.21 2.32
N VAL A 7 2.76 -21.40 1.06
CA VAL A 7 1.88 -20.48 0.32
C VAL A 7 0.78 -21.31 -0.33
N ASN A 8 -0.45 -21.05 0.04
CA ASN A 8 -1.62 -21.74 -0.48
C ASN A 8 -2.40 -20.82 -1.40
N SER A 9 -2.36 -21.10 -2.70
CA SER A 9 -3.03 -20.25 -3.69
C SER A 9 -4.54 -20.54 -3.82
N GLU A 10 -5.01 -21.69 -3.38
CA GLU A 10 -6.45 -22.02 -3.37
C GLU A 10 -7.18 -21.20 -2.31
N TYR A 11 -6.59 -21.07 -1.13
CA TYR A 11 -7.17 -20.34 0.00
C TYR A 11 -6.54 -18.97 0.23
N ALA A 12 -5.62 -18.57 -0.64
CA ALA A 12 -4.98 -17.27 -0.66
C ALA A 12 -4.35 -16.84 0.68
N TYR A 13 -3.45 -17.67 1.23
CA TYR A 13 -2.65 -17.32 2.41
C TYR A 13 -1.18 -17.72 2.26
N ALA A 14 -0.33 -17.08 3.04
CA ALA A 14 1.06 -17.50 3.27
C ALA A 14 1.33 -17.67 4.75
N VAL A 15 2.23 -18.61 5.10
CA VAL A 15 2.79 -18.78 6.44
C VAL A 15 4.28 -18.52 6.39
N VAL A 16 4.74 -17.51 7.12
CA VAL A 16 6.12 -17.04 7.04
C VAL A 16 6.78 -16.91 8.41
N GLU A 17 8.11 -16.95 8.42
CA GLU A 17 8.95 -16.62 9.57
C GLU A 17 9.34 -15.13 9.58
N PRO A 18 9.80 -14.55 10.71
CA PRO A 18 10.03 -13.10 10.87
C PRO A 18 11.01 -12.45 9.90
N GLY A 19 11.98 -13.20 9.40
CA GLY A 19 13.00 -12.68 8.48
C GLY A 19 12.56 -12.65 7.01
N VAL A 20 11.38 -13.16 6.66
CA VAL A 20 10.88 -13.13 5.27
C VAL A 20 10.51 -11.71 4.89
N THR A 21 11.10 -11.22 3.81
CA THR A 21 10.79 -9.91 3.21
C THR A 21 9.63 -9.99 2.22
N PHE A 22 9.02 -8.83 1.91
CA PHE A 22 7.99 -8.77 0.87
C PHE A 22 8.54 -9.17 -0.50
N THR A 23 9.80 -8.83 -0.80
CA THR A 23 10.46 -9.23 -2.04
C THR A 23 10.60 -10.74 -2.12
N GLU A 24 11.11 -11.39 -1.08
CA GLU A 24 11.23 -12.85 -1.05
C GLU A 24 9.89 -13.56 -1.20
N LEU A 25 8.82 -13.04 -0.56
CA LEU A 25 7.48 -13.60 -0.70
C LEU A 25 6.92 -13.42 -2.12
N TYR A 26 7.14 -12.24 -2.73
CA TYR A 26 6.77 -11.99 -4.12
C TYR A 26 7.52 -12.92 -5.08
N ASP A 27 8.85 -12.99 -4.97
CA ASP A 27 9.69 -13.83 -5.82
C ASP A 27 9.29 -15.29 -5.72
N TYR A 28 9.00 -15.77 -4.49
CA TYR A 28 8.48 -17.12 -4.26
C TYR A 28 7.16 -17.36 -5.00
N CYS A 29 6.23 -16.43 -4.94
CA CYS A 29 4.94 -16.57 -5.64
C CYS A 29 5.13 -16.63 -7.17
N VAL A 30 6.03 -15.81 -7.72
CA VAL A 30 6.35 -15.78 -9.15
C VAL A 30 7.06 -17.08 -9.59
N GLU A 31 8.11 -17.50 -8.85
CA GLU A 31 8.88 -18.71 -9.15
C GLU A 31 8.00 -19.96 -9.19
N HIS A 32 7.06 -20.07 -8.25
CA HIS A 32 6.14 -21.20 -8.16
C HIS A 32 4.84 -21.01 -8.97
N ARG A 33 4.69 -19.89 -9.70
CA ARG A 33 3.52 -19.56 -10.52
C ARG A 33 2.20 -19.60 -9.74
N LEU A 34 2.24 -19.09 -8.51
CA LEU A 34 1.08 -19.08 -7.62
C LEU A 34 0.12 -17.96 -8.02
N LYS A 35 -1.18 -18.25 -8.01
CA LYS A 35 -2.24 -17.30 -8.41
C LYS A 35 -2.68 -16.40 -7.26
N VAL A 36 -1.71 -15.81 -6.57
CA VAL A 36 -1.91 -14.90 -5.45
C VAL A 36 -0.91 -13.76 -5.50
N TRP A 37 -1.32 -12.62 -5.00
CA TRP A 37 -0.49 -11.42 -4.90
C TRP A 37 -0.26 -11.04 -3.43
N PRO A 38 0.98 -10.93 -2.96
CA PRO A 38 1.26 -10.37 -1.65
C PRO A 38 0.86 -8.89 -1.62
N SER A 39 0.37 -8.42 -0.49
CA SER A 39 0.20 -6.99 -0.28
C SER A 39 1.53 -6.39 0.13
N VAL A 40 2.11 -5.53 -0.70
CA VAL A 40 3.44 -4.97 -0.48
C VAL A 40 3.37 -3.47 -0.19
N PRO A 41 4.20 -2.95 0.73
CA PRO A 41 4.49 -1.52 0.78
C PRO A 41 5.33 -1.14 -0.44
N SER A 42 5.54 0.15 -0.66
CA SER A 42 6.35 0.62 -1.79
C SER A 42 7.74 -0.05 -1.83
N LEU A 43 8.42 -0.13 -0.69
CA LEU A 43 9.73 -0.79 -0.56
C LEU A 43 9.57 -2.23 -0.08
N GLY A 44 10.09 -3.19 -0.85
CA GLY A 44 9.95 -4.62 -0.57
C GLY A 44 10.94 -5.20 0.45
N TRP A 45 11.85 -4.41 1.01
CA TRP A 45 12.91 -4.89 1.93
C TRP A 45 12.43 -5.16 3.35
N GLY A 46 11.29 -4.62 3.72
CA GLY A 46 10.71 -4.83 5.04
C GLY A 46 10.29 -6.28 5.26
N SER A 47 10.39 -6.75 6.52
CA SER A 47 9.82 -8.02 6.92
C SER A 47 8.30 -7.99 6.83
N VAL A 48 7.70 -9.06 6.28
CA VAL A 48 6.24 -9.23 6.25
C VAL A 48 5.66 -9.19 7.66
N ILE A 49 6.24 -9.96 8.59
CA ILE A 49 5.80 -9.98 10.00
C ILE A 49 6.06 -8.63 10.67
N GLY A 50 7.27 -8.06 10.52
CA GLY A 50 7.63 -6.80 11.17
C GLY A 50 6.70 -5.66 10.76
N ASN A 51 6.46 -5.49 9.47
CA ASN A 51 5.52 -4.49 8.96
C ASN A 51 4.09 -4.73 9.47
N THR A 52 3.64 -5.98 9.45
CA THR A 52 2.29 -6.35 9.93
C THR A 52 2.10 -6.04 11.42
N LEU A 53 3.09 -6.39 12.25
CA LEU A 53 3.05 -6.13 13.69
C LEU A 53 3.13 -4.63 14.03
N ASP A 54 3.79 -3.86 13.19
CA ASP A 54 3.87 -2.40 13.33
C ASP A 54 2.66 -1.66 12.69
N ARG A 55 1.61 -2.40 12.33
CA ARG A 55 0.41 -1.90 11.64
C ARG A 55 0.70 -1.22 10.31
N GLY A 56 1.77 -1.65 9.66
CA GLY A 56 2.09 -1.19 8.31
C GLY A 56 1.01 -1.58 7.30
N THR A 57 1.04 -0.92 6.16
CA THR A 57 0.06 -1.09 5.09
C THR A 57 0.74 -1.44 3.77
N GLY A 58 -0.02 -2.09 2.91
CA GLY A 58 0.27 -2.24 1.49
C GLY A 58 -0.80 -1.57 0.64
N PHE A 59 -0.94 -2.02 -0.60
CA PHE A 59 -1.80 -1.32 -1.57
C PHE A 59 -2.75 -2.23 -2.36
N THR A 60 -2.66 -3.54 -2.22
CA THR A 60 -3.64 -4.47 -2.79
C THR A 60 -4.95 -4.47 -1.96
N PRO A 61 -6.00 -5.21 -2.33
CA PRO A 61 -7.20 -5.34 -1.50
C PRO A 61 -6.96 -5.81 -0.07
N THR A 62 -5.87 -6.56 0.18
CA THR A 62 -5.45 -6.98 1.53
C THR A 62 -4.48 -5.99 2.21
N ALA A 63 -4.58 -4.72 1.88
CA ALA A 63 -3.65 -3.65 2.25
C ALA A 63 -3.46 -3.43 3.76
N THR A 64 -4.48 -3.63 4.57
CA THR A 64 -4.41 -3.45 6.03
C THR A 64 -3.88 -4.73 6.68
N HIS A 65 -2.55 -4.91 6.65
CA HIS A 65 -1.88 -6.17 6.94
C HIS A 65 -2.32 -6.80 8.28
N HIS A 66 -2.40 -6.02 9.34
CA HIS A 66 -2.80 -6.53 10.67
C HIS A 66 -4.25 -7.05 10.72
N GLN A 67 -5.13 -6.62 9.83
CA GLN A 67 -6.49 -7.17 9.72
C GLN A 67 -6.53 -8.50 8.96
N HIS A 68 -5.46 -8.80 8.22
CA HIS A 68 -5.33 -9.99 7.39
C HIS A 68 -4.44 -11.08 8.02
N ILE A 69 -4.09 -10.93 9.30
CA ILE A 69 -3.45 -12.03 10.07
C ILE A 69 -4.46 -13.17 10.19
N CYS A 70 -4.03 -14.39 9.85
CA CYS A 70 -4.83 -15.60 9.96
C CYS A 70 -4.17 -16.65 10.88
N GLY A 71 -3.72 -16.19 12.04
CA GLY A 71 -3.04 -16.94 13.08
C GLY A 71 -1.56 -16.59 13.17
N LEU A 72 -1.07 -16.50 14.39
CA LEU A 72 0.35 -16.30 14.68
C LEU A 72 0.82 -17.26 15.79
N GLU A 73 2.12 -17.51 15.82
CA GLU A 73 2.82 -18.18 16.91
C GLU A 73 3.76 -17.16 17.56
N ALA A 74 3.69 -17.02 18.86
CA ALA A 74 4.55 -16.12 19.62
C ALA A 74 5.19 -16.84 20.82
N MET A 75 6.44 -16.51 21.09
CA MET A 75 7.15 -16.91 22.30
C MET A 75 6.95 -15.83 23.37
N LEU A 76 6.40 -16.22 24.50
CA LEU A 76 6.20 -15.36 25.66
C LEU A 76 7.49 -15.19 26.48
N ALA A 77 7.50 -14.24 27.43
CA ALA A 77 8.65 -13.95 28.28
C ALA A 77 9.10 -15.14 29.14
N ASN A 78 8.20 -16.07 29.46
CA ASN A 78 8.50 -17.28 30.20
C ASN A 78 9.02 -18.45 29.32
N GLY A 79 9.19 -18.21 27.99
CA GLY A 79 9.63 -19.22 27.03
C GLY A 79 8.53 -20.11 26.46
N GLU A 80 7.28 -19.95 26.88
CA GLU A 80 6.16 -20.71 26.33
C GLU A 80 5.79 -20.20 24.92
N LEU A 81 5.42 -21.15 24.05
CA LEU A 81 4.88 -20.84 22.72
C LEU A 81 3.36 -20.84 22.77
N VAL A 82 2.77 -19.74 22.35
CA VAL A 82 1.32 -19.62 22.17
C VAL A 82 0.98 -19.48 20.69
N ARG A 83 -0.18 -19.99 20.28
CA ARG A 83 -0.75 -19.84 18.94
C ARG A 83 -2.12 -19.25 19.04
N THR A 84 -2.51 -18.48 18.02
CA THR A 84 -3.80 -17.78 18.00
C THR A 84 -4.73 -18.35 16.93
N GLY A 85 -6.01 -18.04 17.06
CA GLY A 85 -7.02 -18.42 16.09
C GLY A 85 -7.11 -19.93 15.87
N GLN A 86 -7.50 -20.35 14.69
CA GLN A 86 -7.55 -21.78 14.31
C GLN A 86 -6.17 -22.44 14.31
N PHE A 87 -5.10 -21.67 14.20
CA PHE A 87 -3.74 -22.18 14.31
C PHE A 87 -3.39 -22.73 15.71
N ALA A 88 -4.14 -22.33 16.74
CA ALA A 88 -4.01 -22.88 18.10
C ALA A 88 -4.55 -24.31 18.21
N VAL A 89 -5.43 -24.74 17.31
CA VAL A 89 -6.01 -26.07 17.31
C VAL A 89 -5.04 -27.06 16.67
N SER A 90 -4.59 -28.05 17.44
CA SER A 90 -3.62 -29.04 16.96
C SER A 90 -4.13 -29.77 15.71
N ARG A 91 -3.31 -29.80 14.68
CA ARG A 91 -3.58 -30.45 13.38
C ARG A 91 -4.88 -29.99 12.71
N SER A 92 -5.32 -28.76 12.95
CA SER A 92 -6.49 -28.21 12.26
C SER A 92 -6.22 -28.02 10.78
N PRO A 93 -7.02 -28.58 9.86
CA PRO A 93 -6.87 -28.30 8.44
C PRO A 93 -7.30 -26.87 8.08
N SER A 94 -7.95 -26.15 9.01
CA SER A 94 -8.39 -24.77 8.85
C SER A 94 -7.49 -23.76 9.57
N SER A 95 -6.25 -24.14 9.93
CA SER A 95 -5.33 -23.32 10.74
C SER A 95 -5.18 -21.88 10.26
N HIS A 96 -5.23 -21.64 8.94
CA HIS A 96 -5.03 -20.33 8.34
C HIS A 96 -6.24 -19.85 7.53
N LEU A 97 -7.39 -20.54 7.63
CA LEU A 97 -8.63 -20.15 6.94
C LEU A 97 -9.51 -19.22 7.79
N SER A 98 -9.32 -19.21 9.11
CA SER A 98 -10.02 -18.33 10.03
C SER A 98 -9.11 -17.92 11.18
N LYS A 99 -9.13 -16.64 11.52
CA LYS A 99 -8.47 -16.11 12.72
C LYS A 99 -9.30 -16.25 14.00
N PHE A 100 -10.52 -16.74 13.88
CA PHE A 100 -11.44 -16.91 15.00
C PHE A 100 -11.56 -18.36 15.42
N THR A 101 -11.59 -18.57 16.75
CA THR A 101 -11.94 -19.83 17.40
C THR A 101 -12.93 -19.54 18.52
N PHE A 102 -12.75 -20.18 19.68
CA PHE A 102 -13.49 -19.90 20.90
C PHE A 102 -12.91 -18.68 21.62
N GLY A 103 -13.75 -17.79 22.10
CA GLY A 103 -13.34 -16.61 22.83
C GLY A 103 -12.82 -15.45 21.94
N PRO A 104 -12.14 -14.47 22.52
CA PRO A 104 -11.66 -13.30 21.81
C PRO A 104 -10.47 -13.62 20.90
N SER A 105 -10.34 -12.86 19.80
CA SER A 105 -9.12 -12.85 19.00
C SER A 105 -8.02 -12.09 19.77
N ILE A 106 -6.86 -12.71 19.94
CA ILE A 106 -5.76 -12.17 20.74
C ILE A 106 -4.56 -11.69 19.93
N GLU A 107 -4.61 -11.76 18.60
CA GLU A 107 -3.54 -11.28 17.71
C GLU A 107 -3.19 -9.81 17.99
N GLY A 108 -4.19 -9.00 18.35
CA GLY A 108 -4.03 -7.59 18.71
C GLY A 108 -3.09 -7.33 19.88
N LEU A 109 -2.89 -8.32 20.77
CA LEU A 109 -1.96 -8.21 21.91
C LEU A 109 -0.50 -8.17 21.48
N PHE A 110 -0.19 -8.62 20.26
CA PHE A 110 1.18 -8.66 19.71
C PHE A 110 1.47 -7.52 18.72
N LEU A 111 0.47 -6.67 18.42
CA LEU A 111 0.64 -5.52 17.54
C LEU A 111 1.23 -4.33 18.31
N GLN A 112 2.37 -3.80 17.85
CA GLN A 112 3.10 -2.69 18.48
C GLN A 112 3.28 -2.92 20.00
N SER A 113 3.70 -4.13 20.37
CA SER A 113 3.67 -4.62 21.75
C SER A 113 4.97 -5.36 22.08
N ASN A 114 5.26 -5.48 23.38
CA ASN A 114 6.37 -6.24 23.94
C ASN A 114 5.94 -7.50 24.70
N LEU A 115 4.70 -7.98 24.48
CA LEU A 115 4.17 -9.15 25.19
C LEU A 115 4.74 -10.49 24.72
N GLY A 116 5.39 -10.51 23.56
CA GLY A 116 6.03 -11.71 23.03
C GLY A 116 6.78 -11.46 21.74
N ILE A 117 7.54 -12.46 21.31
CA ILE A 117 8.28 -12.47 20.05
C ILE A 117 7.54 -13.38 19.08
N VAL A 118 6.98 -12.81 18.00
CA VAL A 118 6.28 -13.59 16.98
C VAL A 118 7.30 -14.41 16.19
N THR A 119 7.09 -15.71 16.12
CA THR A 119 7.99 -16.68 15.46
C THR A 119 7.44 -17.19 14.14
N LYS A 120 6.12 -17.14 13.95
CA LYS A 120 5.43 -17.48 12.69
C LYS A 120 4.16 -16.67 12.56
N MET A 121 3.77 -16.38 11.33
CA MET A 121 2.50 -15.72 11.04
C MET A 121 1.91 -16.26 9.74
N GLY A 122 0.61 -16.56 9.78
CA GLY A 122 -0.22 -16.70 8.61
C GLY A 122 -0.78 -15.34 8.21
N ILE A 123 -0.74 -15.01 6.94
CA ILE A 123 -1.30 -13.78 6.39
C ILE A 123 -2.08 -14.08 5.12
N TRP A 124 -3.28 -13.49 5.00
CA TRP A 124 -4.06 -13.61 3.78
C TRP A 124 -3.46 -12.76 2.66
N LEU A 125 -3.50 -13.33 1.45
CA LEU A 125 -3.04 -12.72 0.21
C LEU A 125 -4.23 -12.29 -0.64
N THR A 126 -3.98 -11.48 -1.65
CA THR A 126 -4.99 -11.16 -2.65
C THR A 126 -5.01 -12.26 -3.72
N PRO A 127 -6.14 -12.94 -3.98
CA PRO A 127 -6.25 -13.81 -5.15
C PRO A 127 -5.98 -13.04 -6.42
N ALA A 128 -5.14 -13.58 -7.31
CA ALA A 128 -4.82 -12.93 -8.57
C ALA A 128 -6.08 -12.77 -9.44
N PRO A 129 -6.53 -11.55 -9.79
CA PRO A 129 -7.72 -11.33 -10.59
C PRO A 129 -7.46 -11.60 -12.07
N GLN A 130 -8.52 -11.70 -12.89
CA GLN A 130 -8.41 -11.72 -14.34
C GLN A 130 -7.90 -10.38 -14.89
N ALA A 131 -8.35 -9.26 -14.28
CA ALA A 131 -8.00 -7.93 -14.76
C ALA A 131 -7.79 -6.94 -13.61
N PHE A 132 -7.05 -5.88 -13.93
CA PHE A 132 -6.73 -4.77 -13.05
C PHE A 132 -6.84 -3.46 -13.81
N ILE A 133 -7.44 -2.42 -13.20
CA ILE A 133 -7.34 -1.06 -13.70
C ILE A 133 -6.47 -0.25 -12.75
N SER A 134 -5.33 0.23 -13.26
CA SER A 134 -4.52 1.24 -12.58
C SER A 134 -5.18 2.60 -12.76
N CYS A 135 -5.66 3.17 -11.67
CA CYS A 135 -6.35 4.45 -11.67
C CYS A 135 -5.46 5.54 -11.08
N SER A 136 -5.39 6.67 -11.78
CA SER A 136 -4.77 7.90 -11.28
C SER A 136 -5.74 9.07 -11.40
N PHE A 137 -5.77 9.88 -10.37
CA PHE A 137 -6.56 11.11 -10.33
C PHE A 137 -5.70 12.25 -9.83
N ASP A 138 -5.68 13.36 -10.55
CA ASP A 138 -4.91 14.52 -10.16
C ASP A 138 -5.73 15.81 -10.16
N MET A 139 -5.38 16.74 -9.26
CA MET A 139 -5.99 18.07 -9.13
C MET A 139 -4.91 19.15 -9.01
N PRO A 140 -5.16 20.37 -9.61
CA PRO A 140 -4.10 21.34 -9.87
C PRO A 140 -3.67 22.19 -8.67
N GLU A 141 -4.53 22.43 -7.68
CA GLU A 141 -4.28 23.44 -6.64
C GLU A 141 -3.97 22.81 -5.28
N PHE A 142 -3.28 23.56 -4.41
CA PHE A 142 -2.91 23.11 -3.08
C PHE A 142 -4.13 22.78 -2.19
N GLU A 143 -5.19 23.58 -2.31
CA GLU A 143 -6.43 23.43 -1.55
C GLU A 143 -7.27 22.23 -2.00
N ASP A 144 -7.02 21.68 -3.16
CA ASP A 144 -7.79 20.57 -3.74
C ASP A 144 -7.72 19.27 -2.94
N VAL A 145 -6.79 19.13 -1.97
CA VAL A 145 -6.77 17.99 -1.06
C VAL A 145 -8.10 17.85 -0.31
N GLU A 146 -8.76 18.97 0.00
CA GLU A 146 -10.09 18.97 0.61
C GLU A 146 -11.09 18.21 -0.26
N THR A 147 -11.14 18.56 -1.54
CA THR A 147 -12.02 17.90 -2.53
C THR A 147 -11.66 16.42 -2.71
N ILE A 148 -10.38 16.08 -2.79
CA ILE A 148 -9.94 14.68 -2.92
C ILE A 148 -10.45 13.85 -1.75
N VAL A 149 -10.25 14.31 -0.51
CA VAL A 149 -10.67 13.56 0.68
C VAL A 149 -12.19 13.43 0.75
N ASP A 150 -12.93 14.51 0.44
CA ASP A 150 -14.40 14.52 0.49
C ASP A 150 -15.05 13.72 -0.66
N VAL A 151 -14.34 13.49 -1.75
CA VAL A 151 -14.78 12.60 -2.84
C VAL A 151 -14.42 11.15 -2.56
N PHE A 152 -13.14 10.87 -2.29
CA PHE A 152 -12.64 9.50 -2.19
C PHE A 152 -12.95 8.83 -0.84
N GLY A 153 -13.05 9.59 0.24
CA GLY A 153 -13.39 9.07 1.57
C GLY A 153 -14.74 8.34 1.61
N PRO A 154 -15.85 8.94 1.14
CA PRO A 154 -17.13 8.23 0.99
C PRO A 154 -17.02 7.00 0.08
N LEU A 155 -16.42 7.13 -1.11
CA LEU A 155 -16.28 6.00 -2.04
C LEU A 155 -15.56 4.79 -1.41
N ARG A 156 -14.57 5.06 -0.55
CA ARG A 156 -13.87 4.01 0.20
C ARG A 156 -14.75 3.38 1.29
N ARG A 157 -15.49 4.19 2.06
CA ARG A 157 -16.42 3.71 3.09
C ARG A 157 -17.57 2.90 2.53
N ASP A 158 -18.05 3.29 1.35
CA ASP A 158 -19.17 2.63 0.65
C ASP A 158 -18.71 1.34 -0.08
N GLY A 159 -17.42 0.96 0.03
CA GLY A 159 -16.87 -0.25 -0.59
C GLY A 159 -16.64 -0.14 -2.10
N LEU A 160 -16.82 1.03 -2.70
CA LEU A 160 -16.57 1.25 -4.13
C LEU A 160 -15.08 1.28 -4.48
N LEU A 161 -14.21 1.49 -3.50
CA LEU A 161 -12.77 1.43 -3.67
C LEU A 161 -12.20 0.31 -2.79
N PRO A 162 -11.72 -0.79 -3.39
CA PRO A 162 -11.39 -2.01 -2.66
C PRO A 162 -10.04 -1.94 -1.92
N ASN A 163 -9.13 -1.06 -2.35
CA ASN A 163 -7.78 -0.95 -1.81
C ASN A 163 -7.53 0.39 -1.12
N THR A 164 -6.34 0.54 -0.53
CA THR A 164 -5.86 1.81 0.01
C THR A 164 -5.65 2.81 -1.13
N ILE A 165 -6.16 4.02 -0.95
CA ILE A 165 -5.93 5.12 -1.89
C ILE A 165 -4.64 5.81 -1.46
N TYR A 166 -3.68 5.88 -2.38
CA TYR A 166 -2.42 6.58 -2.16
C TYR A 166 -2.57 8.02 -2.65
N VAL A 167 -2.53 8.98 -1.73
CA VAL A 167 -2.61 10.41 -2.05
C VAL A 167 -1.28 11.05 -1.76
N SER A 168 -0.67 11.67 -2.76
CA SER A 168 0.63 12.34 -2.68
C SER A 168 0.55 13.74 -3.25
N ASN A 169 1.42 14.62 -2.75
CA ASN A 169 1.55 15.95 -3.32
C ASN A 169 2.70 16.01 -4.35
N LEU A 170 2.76 17.12 -5.07
CA LEU A 170 3.79 17.38 -6.06
C LEU A 170 5.21 17.22 -5.53
N VAL A 171 5.49 17.66 -4.30
CA VAL A 171 6.85 17.62 -3.73
C VAL A 171 7.32 16.20 -3.48
N GLU A 172 6.42 15.31 -3.08
CA GLU A 172 6.70 13.88 -2.94
C GLU A 172 7.06 13.26 -4.29
N TRP A 173 6.28 13.53 -5.33
CA TRP A 173 6.59 13.10 -6.70
C TRP A 173 7.95 13.59 -7.18
N LEU A 174 8.24 14.87 -6.98
CA LEU A 174 9.54 15.47 -7.33
C LEU A 174 10.69 14.79 -6.59
N GLY A 175 10.50 14.46 -5.31
CA GLY A 175 11.49 13.74 -4.50
C GLY A 175 11.79 12.33 -4.99
N MET A 176 10.83 11.68 -5.66
CA MET A 176 11.02 10.36 -6.26
C MET A 176 11.64 10.42 -7.66
N MET A 177 11.45 11.51 -8.40
CA MET A 177 11.91 11.65 -9.78
C MET A 177 13.37 12.10 -9.92
N GLY A 178 13.94 12.75 -8.91
CA GLY A 178 15.29 13.31 -9.02
C GLY A 178 15.81 13.94 -7.74
N LYS A 179 16.99 14.56 -7.86
CA LYS A 179 17.61 15.27 -6.74
C LYS A 179 17.07 16.68 -6.65
N ARG A 180 16.97 17.18 -5.43
CA ARG A 180 16.51 18.55 -5.18
C ARG A 180 17.31 19.60 -5.96
N GLU A 181 18.62 19.42 -6.08
CA GLU A 181 19.50 20.36 -6.78
C GLU A 181 19.19 20.50 -8.27
N GLU A 182 18.71 19.44 -8.88
CA GLU A 182 18.30 19.42 -10.29
C GLU A 182 16.99 20.19 -10.50
N LEU A 183 16.13 20.21 -9.49
CA LEU A 183 14.83 20.88 -9.51
C LEU A 183 14.91 22.33 -9.04
N TRP A 184 15.71 22.56 -7.99
CA TRP A 184 15.93 23.89 -7.38
C TRP A 184 17.28 23.92 -6.64
N PRO A 185 18.33 24.52 -7.22
CA PRO A 185 19.68 24.53 -6.63
C PRO A 185 19.83 25.50 -5.45
N GLU A 186 18.97 26.52 -5.35
CA GLU A 186 19.08 27.55 -4.33
C GLU A 186 18.70 27.04 -2.93
N PRO A 187 19.26 27.64 -1.85
CA PRO A 187 18.86 27.34 -0.48
C PRO A 187 17.37 27.64 -0.21
N GLY A 188 16.80 26.96 0.80
CA GLY A 188 15.44 27.20 1.22
C GLY A 188 14.39 26.30 0.53
N ALA A 189 13.11 26.59 0.68
CA ALA A 189 12.04 25.85 0.04
C ALA A 189 11.98 26.13 -1.47
N ILE A 190 11.49 25.17 -2.25
CA ILE A 190 11.18 25.40 -3.68
C ILE A 190 10.06 26.44 -3.74
N PRO A 191 10.25 27.59 -4.42
CA PRO A 191 9.24 28.64 -4.46
C PRO A 191 8.02 28.20 -5.27
N GLU A 192 6.86 28.76 -4.94
CA GLU A 192 5.56 28.40 -5.53
C GLU A 192 5.55 28.53 -7.06
N TRP A 193 6.16 29.60 -7.60
CA TRP A 193 6.23 29.78 -9.06
C TRP A 193 7.01 28.65 -9.74
N ARG A 194 8.06 28.13 -9.10
CA ARG A 194 8.85 27.01 -9.63
C ARG A 194 8.07 25.70 -9.55
N LEU A 195 7.33 25.47 -8.47
CA LEU A 195 6.43 24.32 -8.36
C LEU A 195 5.37 24.34 -9.49
N LYS A 196 4.79 25.49 -9.79
CA LYS A 196 3.83 25.63 -10.91
C LYS A 196 4.46 25.38 -12.28
N GLU A 197 5.70 25.79 -12.49
CA GLU A 197 6.43 25.44 -13.71
C GLU A 197 6.65 23.92 -13.82
N LEU A 198 7.11 23.29 -12.75
CA LEU A 198 7.34 21.84 -12.71
C LEU A 198 6.05 21.06 -12.92
N GLN A 199 4.93 21.48 -12.35
CA GLN A 199 3.62 20.91 -12.64
C GLN A 199 3.30 20.90 -14.14
N LYS A 200 3.50 22.04 -14.81
CA LYS A 200 3.26 22.16 -16.25
C LYS A 200 4.21 21.30 -17.08
N GLN A 201 5.51 21.31 -16.73
CA GLN A 201 6.53 20.53 -17.44
C GLN A 201 6.27 19.03 -17.35
N LEU A 202 5.84 18.55 -16.19
CA LEU A 202 5.57 17.13 -15.91
C LEU A 202 4.14 16.73 -16.22
N ASN A 203 3.26 17.68 -16.53
CA ASN A 203 1.83 17.44 -16.75
C ASN A 203 1.16 16.66 -15.60
N ILE A 204 1.43 17.03 -14.36
CA ILE A 204 0.88 16.43 -13.14
C ILE A 204 0.15 17.46 -12.30
N GLY A 205 -0.83 17.02 -11.49
CA GLY A 205 -1.52 17.88 -10.54
C GLY A 205 -0.65 18.22 -9.33
N TYR A 206 -1.08 19.21 -8.53
CA TYR A 206 -0.46 19.45 -7.23
C TYR A 206 -0.71 18.27 -6.28
N TRP A 207 -1.91 17.69 -6.31
CA TRP A 207 -2.29 16.48 -5.62
C TRP A 207 -2.58 15.36 -6.60
N ASN A 208 -2.11 14.16 -6.25
CA ASN A 208 -2.25 12.97 -7.05
C ASN A 208 -2.77 11.84 -6.18
N ALA A 209 -3.89 11.22 -6.57
CA ALA A 209 -4.45 10.05 -5.93
C ALA A 209 -4.31 8.84 -6.85
N LYS A 210 -3.85 7.70 -6.31
CA LYS A 210 -3.77 6.44 -7.04
C LYS A 210 -4.55 5.36 -6.32
N PHE A 211 -5.22 4.51 -7.08
CA PHE A 211 -5.97 3.36 -6.59
C PHE A 211 -6.12 2.29 -7.68
N GLY A 212 -6.60 1.12 -7.31
CA GLY A 212 -6.79 0.00 -8.22
C GLY A 212 -8.21 -0.53 -8.22
N LEU A 213 -8.66 -1.08 -9.35
CA LEU A 213 -9.86 -1.90 -9.45
C LEU A 213 -9.46 -3.30 -9.88
N TYR A 214 -10.06 -4.32 -9.27
CA TYR A 214 -9.65 -5.72 -9.39
C TYR A 214 -10.86 -6.61 -9.67
N GLY A 215 -10.75 -7.57 -10.59
CA GLY A 215 -11.83 -8.53 -10.86
C GLY A 215 -11.90 -8.99 -12.31
N ALA A 216 -13.09 -9.40 -12.74
CA ALA A 216 -13.35 -9.71 -14.14
C ALA A 216 -13.35 -8.41 -14.96
N ARG A 217 -12.80 -8.47 -16.17
CA ARG A 217 -12.55 -7.30 -17.03
C ARG A 217 -13.78 -6.40 -17.21
N ASP A 218 -14.90 -6.98 -17.62
CA ASP A 218 -16.11 -6.19 -17.93
C ASP A 218 -16.75 -5.60 -16.67
N VAL A 219 -16.64 -6.29 -15.53
CA VAL A 219 -17.14 -5.82 -14.24
C VAL A 219 -16.36 -4.59 -13.78
N ILE A 220 -15.02 -4.66 -13.81
CA ILE A 220 -14.21 -3.53 -13.37
C ILE A 220 -14.25 -2.36 -14.35
N GLN A 221 -14.47 -2.60 -15.65
CA GLN A 221 -14.68 -1.53 -16.63
C GLN A 221 -15.98 -0.76 -16.34
N ALA A 222 -17.09 -1.49 -16.13
CA ALA A 222 -18.36 -0.86 -15.76
C ALA A 222 -18.26 -0.09 -14.44
N HIS A 223 -17.53 -0.65 -13.47
CA HIS A 223 -17.25 0.00 -12.19
C HIS A 223 -16.44 1.30 -12.38
N PHE A 224 -15.38 1.26 -13.20
CA PHE A 224 -14.59 2.46 -13.51
C PHE A 224 -15.43 3.54 -14.17
N ASP A 225 -16.29 3.18 -15.12
CA ASP A 225 -17.15 4.13 -15.81
C ASP A 225 -18.13 4.82 -14.85
N GLU A 226 -18.65 4.09 -13.86
CA GLU A 226 -19.52 4.66 -12.82
C GLU A 226 -18.74 5.58 -11.87
N LEU A 227 -17.56 5.15 -11.41
CA LEU A 227 -16.66 5.99 -10.59
C LEU A 227 -16.31 7.28 -11.33
N LYS A 228 -16.03 7.19 -12.63
CA LYS A 228 -15.70 8.35 -13.45
C LYS A 228 -16.84 9.38 -13.48
N LYS A 229 -18.09 8.95 -13.61
CA LYS A 229 -19.26 9.84 -13.53
C LYS A 229 -19.34 10.55 -12.19
N ILE A 230 -19.21 9.80 -11.09
CA ILE A 230 -19.30 10.32 -9.72
C ILE A 230 -18.17 11.33 -9.48
N ILE A 231 -16.93 10.97 -9.79
CA ILE A 231 -15.74 11.78 -9.54
C ILE A 231 -15.77 13.06 -10.39
N THR A 232 -16.06 12.96 -11.70
CA THR A 232 -16.14 14.12 -12.58
C THR A 232 -17.21 15.11 -12.13
N LYS A 233 -18.33 14.62 -11.61
CA LYS A 233 -19.41 15.49 -11.09
C LYS A 233 -18.98 16.25 -9.84
N LYS A 234 -18.21 15.60 -8.93
CA LYS A 234 -17.83 16.17 -7.64
C LYS A 234 -16.53 16.98 -7.70
N ALA A 235 -15.64 16.64 -8.62
CA ALA A 235 -14.34 17.26 -8.82
C ALA A 235 -14.09 17.56 -10.32
N PRO A 236 -14.81 18.54 -10.90
CA PRO A 236 -14.80 18.79 -12.36
C PRO A 236 -13.46 19.32 -12.90
N THR A 237 -12.60 19.86 -12.05
CA THR A 237 -11.24 20.31 -12.41
C THR A 237 -10.20 19.20 -12.35
N GLY A 238 -10.57 18.05 -11.78
CA GLY A 238 -9.68 16.90 -11.66
C GLY A 238 -9.64 16.07 -12.95
N ARG A 239 -8.52 15.39 -13.14
CA ARG A 239 -8.30 14.48 -14.27
C ARG A 239 -8.17 13.04 -13.79
N LEU A 240 -9.18 12.20 -14.10
CA LEU A 240 -9.17 10.77 -13.83
C LEU A 240 -8.74 9.99 -15.09
N VAL A 241 -7.74 9.13 -14.92
CA VAL A 241 -7.23 8.21 -15.94
C VAL A 241 -7.28 6.79 -15.39
N GLY A 242 -7.66 5.82 -16.21
CA GLY A 242 -7.61 4.39 -15.89
C GLY A 242 -6.96 3.60 -17.02
N ASN A 243 -5.94 2.81 -16.69
CA ASN A 243 -5.28 1.91 -17.63
C ASN A 243 -5.64 0.47 -17.27
N ILE A 244 -6.29 -0.24 -18.18
CA ILE A 244 -6.72 -1.62 -17.96
C ILE A 244 -5.65 -2.61 -18.43
N PHE A 245 -5.38 -3.60 -17.59
CA PHE A 245 -4.54 -4.76 -17.87
C PHE A 245 -5.38 -6.01 -17.64
N SER A 246 -5.31 -6.99 -18.53
CA SER A 246 -6.12 -8.20 -18.42
C SER A 246 -5.42 -9.42 -18.99
N ALA A 247 -5.63 -10.56 -18.34
CA ALA A 247 -5.34 -11.88 -18.89
C ALA A 247 -6.47 -12.37 -19.80
N GLY A 248 -6.28 -13.50 -20.45
CA GLY A 248 -7.33 -14.20 -21.22
C GLY A 248 -8.47 -14.69 -20.35
N ASP A 249 -9.54 -15.12 -21.01
CA ASP A 249 -10.71 -15.68 -20.33
C ASP A 249 -10.34 -16.95 -19.55
N GLY A 250 -10.72 -16.97 -18.28
CA GLY A 250 -10.39 -18.09 -17.37
C GLY A 250 -8.97 -18.07 -16.82
N GLU A 251 -8.16 -17.08 -17.21
CA GLU A 251 -6.79 -16.89 -16.71
C GLU A 251 -6.72 -15.81 -15.63
N THR A 252 -5.61 -15.77 -14.91
CA THR A 252 -5.29 -14.73 -13.92
C THR A 252 -4.17 -13.84 -14.42
N LEU A 253 -4.25 -12.54 -14.11
CA LEU A 253 -3.29 -11.55 -14.53
C LEU A 253 -1.93 -11.80 -13.83
N ASP A 254 -0.87 -11.88 -14.63
CA ASP A 254 0.50 -11.86 -14.14
C ASP A 254 0.84 -10.41 -13.69
N PRO A 255 1.17 -10.18 -12.42
CA PRO A 255 1.49 -8.84 -11.93
C PRO A 255 2.71 -8.23 -12.61
N ALA A 256 3.67 -9.05 -13.08
CA ALA A 256 4.84 -8.58 -13.82
C ALA A 256 4.50 -8.02 -15.21
N SER A 257 3.33 -8.37 -15.77
CA SER A 257 2.83 -7.83 -17.04
C SER A 257 2.23 -6.42 -16.93
N VAL A 258 2.02 -5.93 -15.71
CA VAL A 258 1.45 -4.60 -15.46
C VAL A 258 2.53 -3.54 -15.67
N ALA A 259 2.55 -2.95 -16.85
CA ALA A 259 3.52 -1.90 -17.23
C ALA A 259 3.15 -0.54 -16.61
N ASP A 260 3.05 -0.48 -15.28
CA ASP A 260 2.90 0.75 -14.51
C ASP A 260 4.11 0.91 -13.58
N PRO A 261 5.15 1.66 -13.99
CA PRO A 261 6.40 1.78 -13.22
C PRO A 261 6.21 2.43 -11.85
N HIS A 262 5.09 3.11 -11.64
CA HIS A 262 4.77 3.80 -10.39
C HIS A 262 3.56 3.20 -9.67
N GLY A 263 3.04 2.07 -10.13
CA GLY A 263 1.84 1.41 -9.60
C GLY A 263 2.00 -0.07 -9.32
N GLY A 264 3.20 -0.64 -9.49
CA GLY A 264 3.46 -2.07 -9.28
C GLY A 264 3.03 -2.58 -7.91
N PHE A 265 3.16 -1.77 -6.86
CA PHE A 265 2.71 -2.14 -5.52
C PHE A 265 1.18 -2.36 -5.41
N PHE A 266 0.37 -1.82 -6.31
CA PHE A 266 -1.07 -2.11 -6.37
C PHE A 266 -1.37 -3.53 -6.85
N VAL A 267 -0.43 -4.17 -7.54
CA VAL A 267 -0.52 -5.56 -7.98
C VAL A 267 0.45 -6.47 -7.23
N GLY A 268 0.97 -6.01 -6.09
CA GLY A 268 1.82 -6.79 -5.22
C GLY A 268 3.29 -6.89 -5.67
N VAL A 269 3.74 -6.07 -6.61
CA VAL A 269 5.13 -6.02 -7.08
C VAL A 269 5.93 -5.04 -6.22
N PRO A 270 6.91 -5.49 -5.44
CA PRO A 270 7.78 -4.61 -4.67
C PRO A 270 8.71 -3.83 -5.60
N SER A 271 9.08 -2.61 -5.22
CA SER A 271 9.97 -1.77 -6.02
C SER A 271 10.92 -0.94 -5.15
N LEU A 272 11.88 -0.30 -5.80
CA LEU A 272 12.84 0.62 -5.17
C LEU A 272 12.64 2.07 -5.65
N TRP A 273 11.57 2.34 -6.39
CA TRP A 273 11.37 3.62 -7.06
C TRP A 273 11.25 4.82 -6.10
N SER A 274 10.80 4.59 -4.85
CA SER A 274 10.71 5.64 -3.83
C SER A 274 12.01 5.91 -3.06
N LEU A 275 13.07 5.11 -3.28
CA LEU A 275 14.36 5.31 -2.61
C LEU A 275 14.97 6.70 -2.82
N PRO A 276 14.92 7.33 -4.02
CA PRO A 276 15.48 8.67 -4.20
C PRO A 276 14.89 9.71 -3.24
N MET A 277 13.63 9.54 -2.80
CA MET A 277 12.99 10.42 -1.83
C MET A 277 13.73 10.46 -0.48
N VAL A 278 14.30 9.34 -0.04
CA VAL A 278 15.07 9.25 1.20
C VAL A 278 16.33 10.13 1.15
N GLU A 279 16.91 10.30 -0.02
CA GLU A 279 18.13 11.11 -0.24
C GLU A 279 17.86 12.53 -0.75
N PHE A 280 16.62 12.92 -1.00
CA PHE A 280 16.25 14.13 -1.73
C PHE A 280 16.92 15.44 -1.24
N ARG A 281 17.19 15.58 0.05
CA ARG A 281 17.87 16.77 0.62
C ARG A 281 19.20 16.48 1.33
N LEU A 282 19.56 15.24 1.54
CA LEU A 282 20.52 14.90 2.60
C LEU A 282 21.98 14.89 2.15
N ARG A 283 22.27 14.72 0.85
CA ARG A 283 23.64 14.70 0.33
C ARG A 283 24.39 16.00 0.48
N LYS A 284 23.70 17.15 0.56
CA LYS A 284 24.34 18.48 0.75
C LYS A 284 24.55 18.90 2.21
N MET A 285 23.93 18.24 3.16
CA MET A 285 23.95 18.67 4.56
C MET A 285 25.12 18.12 5.39
N GLY A 286 26.21 17.68 4.75
CA GLY A 286 27.41 17.36 5.49
C GLY A 286 27.84 15.90 5.50
N GLY A 287 27.69 15.21 4.39
CA GLY A 287 28.45 13.98 4.14
C GLY A 287 28.09 12.78 4.99
N GLY A 288 26.87 12.72 5.47
CA GLY A 288 26.35 11.58 6.20
C GLY A 288 25.41 10.71 5.37
N ILE A 289 25.16 9.50 5.84
CA ILE A 289 24.01 8.70 5.43
C ILE A 289 22.77 9.45 5.90
N GLY A 290 21.88 9.81 4.98
CA GLY A 290 20.65 10.50 5.30
C GLY A 290 19.75 9.70 6.25
N ALA A 291 18.93 10.39 7.03
CA ALA A 291 17.86 9.80 7.82
C ALA A 291 16.50 10.22 7.27
N HIS A 292 15.58 9.28 7.21
CA HIS A 292 14.18 9.50 6.88
C HIS A 292 13.35 9.32 8.14
N TYR A 293 12.44 10.25 8.38
CA TYR A 293 11.49 10.16 9.49
C TYR A 293 10.07 10.31 8.96
N ASP A 294 9.28 9.29 9.20
CA ASP A 294 7.85 9.31 8.90
C ASP A 294 7.05 9.75 10.12
N TYR A 295 6.26 10.80 9.95
CA TYR A 295 5.28 11.22 10.92
C TYR A 295 3.89 10.94 10.39
N SER A 296 3.22 9.93 10.94
CA SER A 296 1.94 9.40 10.47
C SER A 296 0.79 9.69 11.45
N PRO A 297 0.32 10.95 11.56
CA PRO A 297 -0.80 11.27 12.45
C PRO A 297 -2.10 10.68 11.92
N ILE A 298 -2.95 10.24 12.84
CA ILE A 298 -4.34 9.87 12.50
C ILE A 298 -5.17 11.14 12.43
N ILE A 299 -5.68 11.45 11.24
CA ILE A 299 -6.49 12.64 10.97
C ILE A 299 -7.90 12.20 10.61
N PRO A 300 -8.95 12.93 11.06
CA PRO A 300 -10.31 12.66 10.61
C PRO A 300 -10.42 12.65 9.08
N SER A 301 -11.13 11.68 8.51
CA SER A 301 -11.36 11.57 7.06
C SER A 301 -12.38 12.63 6.60
N SER A 302 -11.99 13.89 6.72
CA SER A 302 -12.70 15.09 6.32
C SER A 302 -11.73 15.99 5.57
N GLY A 303 -12.13 16.48 4.41
CA GLY A 303 -11.29 17.33 3.57
C GLY A 303 -10.80 18.56 4.31
N LYS A 304 -11.71 19.23 5.06
CA LYS A 304 -11.36 20.39 5.89
C LYS A 304 -10.26 20.07 6.91
N ALA A 305 -10.39 18.95 7.65
CA ALA A 305 -9.41 18.58 8.67
C ALA A 305 -8.03 18.28 8.05
N VAL A 306 -8.00 17.60 6.90
CA VAL A 306 -6.77 17.31 6.18
C VAL A 306 -6.15 18.59 5.64
N LEU A 307 -6.94 19.50 5.05
CA LEU A 307 -6.44 20.79 4.56
C LEU A 307 -5.84 21.65 5.68
N GLU A 308 -6.48 21.73 6.84
CA GLU A 308 -5.95 22.43 8.01
C GLU A 308 -4.61 21.84 8.49
N TRP A 309 -4.51 20.51 8.49
CA TRP A 309 -3.29 19.82 8.85
C TRP A 309 -2.15 20.11 7.87
N VAL A 310 -2.37 19.96 6.55
CA VAL A 310 -1.33 20.25 5.54
C VAL A 310 -0.90 21.71 5.53
N LYS A 311 -1.82 22.65 5.79
CA LYS A 311 -1.47 24.08 5.97
C LYS A 311 -0.55 24.29 7.17
N THR A 312 -0.76 23.53 8.24
CA THR A 312 0.09 23.59 9.43
C THR A 312 1.46 22.95 9.20
N ALA A 313 1.50 21.82 8.52
CA ALA A 313 2.73 21.11 8.18
C ALA A 313 3.61 21.88 7.15
N LYS A 314 3.01 22.75 6.33
CA LYS A 314 3.72 23.60 5.36
C LYS A 314 4.47 24.78 6.02
N LYS A 315 4.09 25.21 7.25
CA LYS A 315 4.74 26.29 8.01
C LYS A 315 6.05 25.84 8.62
#